data_ba4e4d970bfa6a53847fbd83c794717b
#
_entry.id   ba4e4d970bfa6a53847fbd83c794717b
#
_cell.length_a   1.000
_cell.length_b   1.000
_cell.length_c   1.000
_cell.angle_alpha   90.00
_cell.angle_beta   90.00
_cell.angle_gamma   90.00
#
_symmetry.space_group_name_H-M   'P 1'
#
loop_
_entity.id
_entity.type
_entity.pdbx_description
1 polymer ?
#
loop_
_entity_poly.entity_id
_entity_poly.type
_entity_poly.pdbx_seq_one_letter_code
_entity_poly.pdbx_strand_id
1 'polypeptide(L)'
;KSLWTPNVRWSEVTEEGFAGGEVIPQTYNGTADSLNELRNNVLKSGQVGRLVANNFKSSIVDVPLLESFPDPEDQGKLIKIDYQQFSHLLEEKIRVKFEAQNPNVKIHIVGFAKKVGDLIDGLMMVVMFFAIAFGITWVLLYWFTWCMRSTIAVLTTTLVAVIWQLGLMHLVGFGIDPYSMLVPFLIFAIGISHGVQKINGIALHSSNADNALTAARRTFRQLFLPGMIAILADAVGFITLLIMDIGVIRELAIGASIGVGVIVFTNLILLPVAISYLGISKKAIERSKKDAAAPNHPFWRLL
;
A
#
# COMPACT_ATOMS: atom_id res chain seq x y z
N LYS A 1 14.47 23.64 -16.16
CA LYS A 1 15.11 24.91 -15.79
C LYS A 1 16.19 24.64 -14.75
N SER A 2 17.37 25.17 -14.95
CA SER A 2 18.54 25.02 -14.06
C SER A 2 19.39 26.29 -14.15
N LEU A 3 20.49 26.35 -13.39
CA LEU A 3 21.45 27.46 -13.51
C LEU A 3 22.12 27.52 -14.91
N TRP A 4 22.16 26.42 -15.65
CA TRP A 4 22.68 26.34 -17.03
C TRP A 4 21.67 26.75 -18.09
N THR A 5 20.41 27.07 -17.71
CA THR A 5 19.40 27.44 -18.70
C THR A 5 19.62 28.89 -19.17
N PRO A 6 19.68 29.19 -20.49
CA PRO A 6 20.04 30.51 -21.01
C PRO A 6 19.15 31.66 -20.54
N ASN A 7 17.89 31.37 -20.13
CA ASN A 7 16.97 32.36 -19.59
C ASN A 7 17.13 32.60 -18.09
N VAL A 8 18.09 31.92 -17.41
CA VAL A 8 18.46 32.19 -16.03
C VAL A 8 19.68 33.12 -16.05
N ARG A 9 19.42 34.41 -15.90
CA ARG A 9 20.42 35.47 -16.01
C ARG A 9 20.49 36.28 -14.73
N TRP A 10 21.64 36.88 -14.48
CA TRP A 10 21.80 37.92 -13.48
C TRP A 10 21.66 39.31 -14.12
N SER A 11 21.22 40.28 -13.38
CA SER A 11 21.18 41.68 -13.77
C SER A 11 21.50 42.58 -12.59
N GLU A 12 22.14 43.69 -12.86
CA GLU A 12 22.54 44.70 -11.89
C GLU A 12 22.41 46.09 -12.52
N VAL A 13 22.01 47.04 -11.69
CA VAL A 13 22.00 48.44 -12.10
C VAL A 13 23.35 49.03 -11.76
N THR A 14 24.04 49.58 -12.78
CA THR A 14 25.31 50.26 -12.64
C THR A 14 25.16 51.76 -12.93
N GLU A 15 26.13 52.54 -12.63
CA GLU A 15 26.11 54.02 -12.96
C GLU A 15 26.03 54.28 -14.47
N GLU A 16 26.44 53.33 -15.31
CA GLU A 16 26.42 53.44 -16.75
C GLU A 16 25.17 52.79 -17.39
N GLY A 17 24.26 52.18 -16.60
CA GLY A 17 23.03 51.51 -17.07
C GLY A 17 22.81 50.14 -16.46
N PHE A 18 22.28 49.18 -17.25
CA PHE A 18 22.01 47.83 -16.85
C PHE A 18 23.13 46.90 -17.32
N ALA A 19 23.79 46.21 -16.39
CA ALA A 19 24.66 45.09 -16.68
C ALA A 19 23.95 43.76 -16.43
N GLY A 20 24.25 42.73 -17.23
CA GLY A 20 23.65 41.41 -17.05
C GLY A 20 24.35 40.33 -17.89
N GLY A 21 24.18 39.09 -17.49
CA GLY A 21 24.81 37.97 -18.15
C GLY A 21 24.26 36.62 -17.74
N GLU A 22 24.85 35.54 -18.23
CA GLU A 22 24.56 34.18 -17.80
C GLU A 22 25.04 33.98 -16.34
N VAL A 23 24.28 33.20 -15.55
CA VAL A 23 24.67 32.94 -14.15
C VAL A 23 25.96 32.12 -14.12
N ILE A 24 26.08 31.13 -15.00
CA ILE A 24 27.33 30.37 -15.16
C ILE A 24 28.06 30.96 -16.36
N PRO A 25 29.18 31.67 -16.11
CA PRO A 25 29.91 32.28 -17.20
C PRO A 25 30.57 31.21 -18.08
N GLN A 26 30.73 31.52 -19.37
CA GLN A 26 31.40 30.63 -20.34
C GLN A 26 32.86 30.33 -19.96
N THR A 27 33.46 31.21 -19.17
CA THR A 27 34.82 31.09 -18.63
C THR A 27 34.90 30.19 -17.39
N TYR A 28 33.78 29.63 -16.94
CA TYR A 28 33.76 28.77 -15.75
C TYR A 28 34.65 27.53 -15.92
N ASN A 29 35.64 27.37 -15.07
CA ASN A 29 36.67 26.32 -15.11
C ASN A 29 36.83 25.55 -13.78
N GLY A 30 36.00 25.83 -12.78
CA GLY A 30 36.03 25.16 -11.47
C GLY A 30 37.13 25.68 -10.52
N THR A 31 37.87 26.74 -10.87
CA THR A 31 38.83 27.40 -9.96
C THR A 31 38.09 28.18 -8.88
N ALA A 32 38.83 28.51 -7.77
CA ALA A 32 38.28 29.28 -6.68
C ALA A 32 37.71 30.63 -7.13
N ASP A 33 38.38 31.31 -8.07
CA ASP A 33 37.95 32.59 -8.60
C ASP A 33 36.67 32.43 -9.43
N SER A 34 36.58 31.43 -10.31
CA SER A 34 35.36 31.14 -11.11
C SER A 34 34.18 30.71 -10.24
N LEU A 35 34.43 30.02 -9.11
CA LEU A 35 33.39 29.68 -8.12
C LEU A 35 32.88 30.91 -7.37
N ASN A 36 33.77 31.86 -7.00
CA ASN A 36 33.40 33.13 -6.38
C ASN A 36 32.58 33.99 -7.35
N GLU A 37 33.00 34.07 -8.61
CA GLU A 37 32.21 34.75 -9.65
C GLU A 37 30.80 34.11 -9.82
N LEU A 38 30.73 32.79 -9.95
CA LEU A 38 29.46 32.05 -10.00
C LEU A 38 28.58 32.37 -8.79
N ARG A 39 29.14 32.37 -7.60
CA ARG A 39 28.38 32.67 -6.37
C ARG A 39 27.80 34.08 -6.41
N ASN A 40 28.61 35.08 -6.84
CA ASN A 40 28.15 36.45 -6.97
C ASN A 40 27.02 36.58 -8.03
N ASN A 41 27.17 35.91 -9.17
CA ASN A 41 26.16 35.89 -10.21
C ASN A 41 24.85 35.24 -9.73
N VAL A 42 24.92 34.16 -8.95
CA VAL A 42 23.75 33.52 -8.31
C VAL A 42 23.05 34.48 -7.35
N LEU A 43 23.79 35.25 -6.54
CA LEU A 43 23.23 36.26 -5.65
C LEU A 43 22.51 37.37 -6.43
N LYS A 44 23.12 37.89 -7.49
CA LYS A 44 22.56 38.95 -8.35
C LYS A 44 21.36 38.45 -9.18
N SER A 45 21.27 37.16 -9.47
CA SER A 45 20.20 36.57 -10.29
C SER A 45 18.87 36.38 -9.57
N GLY A 46 18.82 36.53 -8.22
CA GLY A 46 17.63 36.27 -7.41
C GLY A 46 17.22 34.79 -7.39
N GLN A 47 18.14 33.86 -7.71
CA GLN A 47 17.83 32.44 -7.73
C GLN A 47 18.10 31.72 -6.41
N VAL A 48 18.63 32.41 -5.41
CA VAL A 48 18.78 31.90 -4.05
C VAL A 48 17.38 31.71 -3.42
N GLY A 49 17.14 30.56 -2.83
CA GLY A 49 15.82 30.13 -2.34
C GLY A 49 14.89 29.55 -3.42
N ARG A 50 15.32 29.55 -4.70
CA ARG A 50 14.54 28.99 -5.84
C ARG A 50 15.30 27.85 -6.50
N LEU A 51 16.37 28.16 -7.25
CA LEU A 51 17.21 27.15 -7.91
C LEU A 51 18.44 26.78 -7.07
N VAL A 52 18.85 27.60 -6.13
CA VAL A 52 19.94 27.34 -5.21
C VAL A 52 19.45 27.52 -3.78
N ALA A 53 19.81 26.60 -2.91
CA ALA A 53 19.46 26.67 -1.50
C ALA A 53 20.14 27.87 -0.81
N ASN A 54 19.53 28.42 0.24
CA ASN A 54 20.05 29.57 0.99
C ASN A 54 21.46 29.32 1.58
N ASN A 55 21.80 28.07 1.83
CA ASN A 55 23.11 27.64 2.33
C ASN A 55 24.12 27.29 1.24
N PHE A 56 23.77 27.44 -0.03
CA PHE A 56 24.57 27.08 -1.22
C PHE A 56 25.03 25.62 -1.27
N LYS A 57 24.37 24.70 -0.53
CA LYS A 57 24.74 23.28 -0.51
C LYS A 57 23.97 22.42 -1.49
N SER A 58 22.95 22.95 -2.14
CA SER A 58 22.18 22.24 -3.15
C SER A 58 21.64 23.16 -4.22
N SER A 59 21.40 22.58 -5.39
CA SER A 59 20.71 23.26 -6.49
C SER A 59 19.61 22.34 -7.07
N ILE A 60 18.63 22.97 -7.71
CA ILE A 60 17.47 22.29 -8.31
C ILE A 60 17.61 22.35 -9.84
N VAL A 61 17.34 21.21 -10.47
CA VAL A 61 17.10 21.10 -11.90
C VAL A 61 15.63 20.79 -12.07
N ASP A 62 14.86 21.75 -12.56
CA ASP A 62 13.43 21.61 -12.82
C ASP A 62 13.22 21.20 -14.27
N VAL A 63 12.60 20.04 -14.49
CA VAL A 63 12.35 19.44 -15.80
C VAL A 63 10.84 19.21 -15.94
N PRO A 64 10.12 20.10 -16.65
CA PRO A 64 8.72 19.85 -16.97
C PRO A 64 8.61 18.65 -17.91
N LEU A 65 7.72 17.73 -17.57
CA LEU A 65 7.46 16.52 -18.35
C LEU A 65 6.26 16.75 -19.27
N LEU A 66 6.35 16.19 -20.47
CA LEU A 66 5.20 16.02 -21.36
C LEU A 66 4.47 14.74 -20.95
N GLU A 67 3.17 14.81 -20.73
CA GLU A 67 2.35 13.65 -20.36
C GLU A 67 2.22 12.63 -21.50
N SER A 68 2.43 13.09 -22.74
CA SER A 68 2.38 12.27 -23.94
C SER A 68 3.36 12.77 -24.98
N PHE A 69 3.86 11.87 -25.80
CA PHE A 69 4.78 12.17 -26.88
C PHE A 69 4.37 11.39 -28.15
N PRO A 70 4.73 11.88 -29.36
CA PRO A 70 4.43 11.18 -30.59
C PRO A 70 5.06 9.78 -30.61
N ASP A 71 4.32 8.79 -31.10
CA ASP A 71 4.84 7.45 -31.32
C ASP A 71 5.97 7.50 -32.35
N PRO A 72 7.16 6.95 -32.07
CA PRO A 72 8.24 6.91 -33.06
C PRO A 72 7.90 6.12 -34.33
N GLU A 73 6.99 5.12 -34.21
CA GLU A 73 6.58 4.28 -35.35
C GLU A 73 5.32 4.79 -36.06
N ASP A 74 4.45 5.54 -35.34
CA ASP A 74 3.24 6.14 -35.92
C ASP A 74 3.06 7.57 -35.39
N GLN A 75 3.52 8.54 -36.18
CA GLN A 75 3.50 9.98 -35.84
C GLN A 75 2.10 10.57 -35.61
N GLY A 76 1.03 9.85 -35.99
CA GLY A 76 -0.37 10.24 -35.72
C GLY A 76 -0.87 9.83 -34.33
N LYS A 77 -0.13 8.99 -33.60
CA LYS A 77 -0.52 8.46 -32.31
C LYS A 77 0.30 9.07 -31.17
N LEU A 78 -0.37 9.43 -30.08
CA LEU A 78 0.29 9.89 -28.86
C LEU A 78 0.42 8.72 -27.87
N ILE A 79 1.65 8.48 -27.42
CA ILE A 79 1.95 7.52 -26.35
C ILE A 79 1.99 8.29 -25.03
N LYS A 80 1.29 7.78 -24.02
CA LYS A 80 1.39 8.30 -22.64
C LYS A 80 2.66 7.78 -21.98
N ILE A 81 3.24 8.60 -21.11
CA ILE A 81 4.41 8.19 -20.32
C ILE A 81 4.02 7.03 -19.40
N ASP A 82 4.82 5.96 -19.45
CA ASP A 82 4.84 4.93 -18.40
C ASP A 82 5.64 5.47 -17.21
N TYR A 83 4.93 5.87 -16.16
CA TYR A 83 5.55 6.46 -14.98
C TYR A 83 6.45 5.49 -14.22
N GLN A 84 6.16 4.18 -14.25
CA GLN A 84 6.98 3.17 -13.61
C GLN A 84 8.32 3.04 -14.33
N GLN A 85 8.30 2.83 -15.64
CA GLN A 85 9.51 2.74 -16.44
C GLN A 85 10.33 4.03 -16.38
N PHE A 86 9.66 5.19 -16.43
CA PHE A 86 10.30 6.48 -16.30
C PHE A 86 10.99 6.66 -14.93
N SER A 87 10.33 6.26 -13.83
CA SER A 87 10.92 6.28 -12.48
C SER A 87 12.19 5.45 -12.40
N HIS A 88 12.18 4.23 -12.96
CA HIS A 88 13.35 3.35 -13.01
C HIS A 88 14.48 3.95 -13.86
N LEU A 89 14.16 4.54 -14.99
CA LEU A 89 15.17 5.22 -15.83
C LEU A 89 15.82 6.41 -15.12
N LEU A 90 15.04 7.18 -14.35
CA LEU A 90 15.59 8.28 -13.54
C LEU A 90 16.55 7.77 -12.46
N GLU A 91 16.20 6.67 -11.78
CA GLU A 91 17.10 6.05 -10.80
C GLU A 91 18.40 5.57 -11.45
N GLU A 92 18.30 4.78 -12.51
CA GLU A 92 19.45 4.15 -13.17
C GLU A 92 20.33 5.19 -13.90
N LYS A 93 19.73 6.03 -14.74
CA LYS A 93 20.48 6.93 -15.65
C LYS A 93 20.91 8.22 -14.97
N ILE A 94 20.23 8.64 -13.91
CA ILE A 94 20.55 9.89 -13.22
C ILE A 94 21.15 9.61 -11.85
N ARG A 95 20.36 9.08 -10.89
CA ARG A 95 20.87 8.94 -9.51
C ARG A 95 22.08 8.01 -9.45
N VAL A 96 21.93 6.76 -9.82
CA VAL A 96 23.00 5.76 -9.68
C VAL A 96 24.21 6.16 -10.48
N LYS A 97 24.03 6.59 -11.74
CA LYS A 97 25.15 6.97 -12.61
C LYS A 97 25.95 8.15 -12.09
N PHE A 98 25.28 9.24 -11.72
CA PHE A 98 25.98 10.47 -11.32
C PHE A 98 26.50 10.41 -9.87
N GLU A 99 25.83 9.73 -8.95
CA GLU A 99 26.33 9.52 -7.59
C GLU A 99 27.57 8.60 -7.58
N ALA A 100 27.60 7.58 -8.44
CA ALA A 100 28.78 6.72 -8.59
C ALA A 100 30.00 7.49 -9.12
N GLN A 101 29.78 8.47 -10.00
CA GLN A 101 30.86 9.32 -10.54
C GLN A 101 31.29 10.41 -9.55
N ASN A 102 30.42 10.81 -8.64
CA ASN A 102 30.64 11.91 -7.70
C ASN A 102 30.17 11.52 -6.29
N PRO A 103 31.00 10.82 -5.49
CA PRO A 103 30.61 10.30 -4.17
C PRO A 103 30.15 11.36 -3.16
N ASN A 104 30.55 12.62 -3.36
CA ASN A 104 30.20 13.75 -2.50
C ASN A 104 28.86 14.41 -2.88
N VAL A 105 28.21 13.97 -3.96
CA VAL A 105 26.96 14.53 -4.46
C VAL A 105 25.83 13.53 -4.20
N LYS A 106 24.73 13.99 -3.59
CA LYS A 106 23.48 13.23 -3.46
C LYS A 106 22.42 13.81 -4.38
N ILE A 107 21.75 12.96 -5.13
CA ILE A 107 20.69 13.34 -6.05
C ILE A 107 19.34 12.96 -5.46
N HIS A 108 18.50 13.95 -5.22
CA HIS A 108 17.13 13.79 -4.78
C HIS A 108 16.18 14.03 -5.95
N ILE A 109 15.50 13.00 -6.42
CA ILE A 109 14.55 13.08 -7.52
C ILE A 109 13.15 13.23 -6.91
N VAL A 110 12.51 14.36 -7.19
CA VAL A 110 11.17 14.69 -6.68
C VAL A 110 10.30 15.11 -7.84
N GLY A 111 9.07 14.64 -7.88
CA GLY A 111 8.11 15.02 -8.92
C GLY A 111 6.94 14.05 -8.98
N PHE A 112 5.86 14.48 -9.63
CA PHE A 112 4.64 13.67 -9.76
C PHE A 112 4.91 12.32 -10.42
N ALA A 113 5.60 12.32 -11.57
CA ALA A 113 5.90 11.10 -12.31
C ALA A 113 6.75 10.11 -11.51
N LYS A 114 7.78 10.61 -10.79
CA LYS A 114 8.61 9.79 -9.90
C LYS A 114 7.77 9.19 -8.78
N LYS A 115 6.95 10.02 -8.13
CA LYS A 115 6.08 9.58 -7.02
C LYS A 115 5.07 8.52 -7.46
N VAL A 116 4.47 8.68 -8.65
CA VAL A 116 3.53 7.69 -9.20
C VAL A 116 4.25 6.39 -9.56
N GLY A 117 5.44 6.47 -10.17
CA GLY A 117 6.24 5.28 -10.46
C GLY A 117 6.60 4.49 -9.20
N ASP A 118 7.10 5.17 -8.15
CA ASP A 118 7.42 4.54 -6.86
C ASP A 118 6.18 3.96 -6.17
N LEU A 119 5.01 4.59 -6.36
CA LEU A 119 3.75 4.08 -5.85
C LEU A 119 3.35 2.76 -6.53
N ILE A 120 3.53 2.67 -7.86
CA ILE A 120 3.27 1.44 -8.63
C ILE A 120 4.20 0.31 -8.16
N ASP A 121 5.49 0.60 -7.97
CA ASP A 121 6.45 -0.37 -7.43
C ASP A 121 6.08 -0.82 -6.02
N GLY A 122 5.68 0.13 -5.17
CA GLY A 122 5.16 -0.16 -3.83
C GLY A 122 3.94 -1.06 -3.86
N LEU A 123 2.99 -0.82 -4.78
CA LEU A 123 1.79 -1.65 -4.96
C LEU A 123 2.17 -3.09 -5.34
N MET A 124 3.08 -3.28 -6.28
CA MET A 124 3.55 -4.61 -6.68
C MET A 124 4.21 -5.36 -5.52
N MET A 125 4.99 -4.66 -4.71
CA MET A 125 5.59 -5.23 -3.50
C MET A 125 4.54 -5.64 -2.47
N VAL A 126 3.50 -4.82 -2.25
CA VAL A 126 2.37 -5.13 -1.36
C VAL A 126 1.62 -6.37 -1.83
N VAL A 127 1.32 -6.50 -3.13
CA VAL A 127 0.67 -7.68 -3.70
C VAL A 127 1.52 -8.94 -3.49
N MET A 128 2.84 -8.84 -3.68
CA MET A 128 3.76 -9.95 -3.42
C MET A 128 3.73 -10.39 -1.95
N PHE A 129 3.82 -9.44 -1.00
CA PHE A 129 3.74 -9.76 0.43
C PHE A 129 2.37 -10.32 0.81
N PHE A 130 1.29 -9.84 0.19
CA PHE A 130 -0.04 -10.40 0.39
C PHE A 130 -0.11 -11.86 -0.06
N ALA A 131 0.47 -12.20 -1.22
CA ALA A 131 0.53 -13.56 -1.72
C ALA A 131 1.35 -14.48 -0.78
N ILE A 132 2.47 -13.99 -0.24
CA ILE A 132 3.27 -14.72 0.76
C ILE A 132 2.45 -14.96 2.05
N ALA A 133 1.82 -13.91 2.58
CA ALA A 133 0.97 -14.00 3.78
C ALA A 133 -0.20 -14.97 3.56
N PHE A 134 -0.83 -14.94 2.38
CA PHE A 134 -1.87 -15.87 1.99
C PHE A 134 -1.37 -17.33 1.99
N GLY A 135 -0.18 -17.58 1.42
CA GLY A 135 0.44 -18.92 1.40
C GLY A 135 0.77 -19.43 2.80
N ILE A 136 1.35 -18.60 3.66
CA ILE A 136 1.63 -18.94 5.06
C ILE A 136 0.33 -19.25 5.81
N THR A 137 -0.69 -18.41 5.63
CA THR A 137 -2.00 -18.59 6.25
C THR A 137 -2.67 -19.88 5.79
N TRP A 138 -2.56 -20.24 4.50
CA TRP A 138 -3.05 -21.51 3.98
C TRP A 138 -2.43 -22.69 4.71
N VAL A 139 -1.09 -22.72 4.83
CA VAL A 139 -0.37 -23.80 5.52
C VAL A 139 -0.80 -23.89 6.98
N LEU A 140 -0.84 -22.77 7.70
CA LEU A 140 -1.24 -22.71 9.11
C LEU A 140 -2.70 -23.13 9.32
N LEU A 141 -3.61 -22.67 8.48
CA LEU A 141 -5.02 -23.06 8.53
C LEU A 141 -5.20 -24.55 8.27
N TYR A 142 -4.52 -25.10 7.26
CA TYR A 142 -4.57 -26.52 6.98
C TYR A 142 -4.03 -27.32 8.16
N TRP A 143 -2.91 -26.91 8.74
CA TRP A 143 -2.34 -27.56 9.93
C TRP A 143 -3.28 -27.47 11.14
N PHE A 144 -3.97 -26.36 11.30
CA PHE A 144 -4.95 -26.16 12.37
C PHE A 144 -6.21 -27.00 12.15
N THR A 145 -6.81 -26.94 10.96
CA THR A 145 -8.12 -27.53 10.69
C THR A 145 -8.07 -29.02 10.31
N TRP A 146 -6.95 -29.47 9.75
CA TRP A 146 -6.79 -30.83 9.14
C TRP A 146 -7.90 -31.15 8.12
N CYS A 147 -8.45 -30.14 7.49
CA CYS A 147 -9.55 -30.25 6.53
C CYS A 147 -9.36 -29.25 5.38
N MET A 148 -8.93 -29.75 4.20
CA MET A 148 -8.69 -28.90 3.03
C MET A 148 -9.95 -28.12 2.62
N ARG A 149 -11.15 -28.75 2.70
CA ARG A 149 -12.42 -28.09 2.37
C ARG A 149 -12.69 -26.87 3.27
N SER A 150 -12.46 -27.01 4.56
CA SER A 150 -12.62 -25.92 5.52
C SER A 150 -11.59 -24.81 5.28
N THR A 151 -10.33 -25.18 5.03
CA THR A 151 -9.25 -24.22 4.71
C THR A 151 -9.59 -23.41 3.47
N ILE A 152 -9.96 -24.09 2.37
CA ILE A 152 -10.36 -23.40 1.12
C ILE A 152 -11.59 -22.51 1.36
N ALA A 153 -12.60 -22.98 2.08
CA ALA A 153 -13.81 -22.18 2.34
C ALA A 153 -13.48 -20.90 3.11
N VAL A 154 -12.69 -20.96 4.18
CA VAL A 154 -12.28 -19.77 4.95
C VAL A 154 -11.47 -18.81 4.08
N LEU A 155 -10.48 -19.32 3.37
CA LEU A 155 -9.63 -18.46 2.51
C LEU A 155 -10.43 -17.81 1.39
N THR A 156 -11.33 -18.56 0.74
CA THR A 156 -12.16 -18.02 -0.34
C THR A 156 -13.12 -16.95 0.17
N THR A 157 -13.86 -17.21 1.27
CA THR A 157 -14.80 -16.22 1.81
C THR A 157 -14.10 -14.96 2.29
N THR A 158 -12.91 -15.11 2.87
CA THR A 158 -12.09 -13.96 3.29
C THR A 158 -11.52 -13.20 2.10
N LEU A 159 -11.06 -13.90 1.04
CA LEU A 159 -10.60 -13.24 -0.19
C LEU A 159 -11.74 -12.48 -0.88
N VAL A 160 -12.94 -13.06 -0.91
CA VAL A 160 -14.15 -12.35 -1.40
C VAL A 160 -14.40 -11.07 -0.59
N ALA A 161 -14.20 -11.11 0.74
CA ALA A 161 -14.33 -9.91 1.56
C ALA A 161 -13.33 -8.81 1.15
N VAL A 162 -12.07 -9.18 0.90
CA VAL A 162 -11.03 -8.24 0.44
C VAL A 162 -11.40 -7.65 -0.93
N ILE A 163 -11.84 -8.50 -1.88
CA ILE A 163 -12.22 -8.03 -3.22
C ILE A 163 -13.41 -7.09 -3.14
N TRP A 164 -14.44 -7.42 -2.35
CA TRP A 164 -15.62 -6.57 -2.18
C TRP A 164 -15.25 -5.25 -1.48
N GLN A 165 -14.38 -5.28 -0.48
CA GLN A 165 -13.89 -4.08 0.18
C GLN A 165 -13.22 -3.13 -0.81
N LEU A 166 -12.28 -3.63 -1.65
CA LEU A 166 -11.63 -2.83 -2.68
C LEU A 166 -12.62 -2.27 -3.72
N GLY A 167 -13.58 -3.09 -4.15
CA GLY A 167 -14.62 -2.67 -5.08
C GLY A 167 -15.54 -1.59 -4.50
N LEU A 168 -15.95 -1.73 -3.24
CA LEU A 168 -16.79 -0.74 -2.55
C LEU A 168 -16.04 0.57 -2.30
N MET A 169 -14.74 0.51 -1.95
CA MET A 169 -13.89 1.70 -1.84
C MET A 169 -13.87 2.50 -3.14
N HIS A 170 -13.69 1.80 -4.26
CA HIS A 170 -13.71 2.44 -5.58
C HIS A 170 -15.08 3.06 -5.92
N LEU A 171 -16.18 2.38 -5.59
CA LEU A 171 -17.54 2.89 -5.79
C LEU A 171 -17.84 4.17 -4.98
N VAL A 172 -17.24 4.31 -3.81
CA VAL A 172 -17.36 5.51 -2.96
C VAL A 172 -16.43 6.64 -3.43
N GLY A 173 -15.61 6.40 -4.46
CA GLY A 173 -14.73 7.40 -5.07
C GLY A 173 -13.34 7.49 -4.45
N PHE A 174 -12.97 6.55 -3.58
CA PHE A 174 -11.62 6.50 -3.03
C PHE A 174 -10.66 5.77 -3.98
N GLY A 175 -9.48 6.39 -4.19
CA GLY A 175 -8.37 5.77 -4.89
C GLY A 175 -7.55 4.84 -3.99
N ILE A 176 -6.56 4.20 -4.59
CA ILE A 176 -5.56 3.41 -3.85
C ILE A 176 -4.38 4.34 -3.54
N ASP A 177 -4.13 4.57 -2.27
CA ASP A 177 -2.96 5.28 -1.76
C ASP A 177 -2.06 4.33 -0.93
N PRO A 178 -0.81 4.70 -0.59
CA PRO A 178 0.11 3.82 0.13
C PRO A 178 -0.39 3.33 1.49
N TYR A 179 -1.29 4.07 2.13
CA TYR A 179 -1.83 3.70 3.45
C TYR A 179 -3.10 2.85 3.31
N SER A 180 -3.95 3.17 2.33
CA SER A 180 -5.13 2.35 2.04
C SER A 180 -4.80 0.93 1.58
N MET A 181 -3.57 0.72 1.04
CA MET A 181 -3.04 -0.61 0.72
C MET A 181 -2.91 -1.54 1.94
N LEU A 182 -2.86 -1.02 3.18
CA LEU A 182 -2.82 -1.83 4.40
C LEU A 182 -4.19 -2.40 4.76
N VAL A 183 -5.29 -1.79 4.30
CA VAL A 183 -6.65 -2.22 4.64
C VAL A 183 -6.95 -3.65 4.17
N PRO A 184 -6.61 -4.09 2.95
CA PRO A 184 -6.76 -5.48 2.53
C PRO A 184 -6.13 -6.51 3.46
N PHE A 185 -4.93 -6.23 4.00
CA PHE A 185 -4.28 -7.12 4.98
C PHE A 185 -5.06 -7.20 6.28
N LEU A 186 -5.54 -6.06 6.75
CA LEU A 186 -6.34 -5.96 7.96
C LEU A 186 -7.64 -6.76 7.82
N ILE A 187 -8.37 -6.57 6.73
CA ILE A 187 -9.62 -7.29 6.44
C ILE A 187 -9.36 -8.78 6.26
N PHE A 188 -8.26 -9.15 5.61
CA PHE A 188 -7.85 -10.54 5.49
C PHE A 188 -7.59 -11.16 6.88
N ALA A 189 -6.83 -10.50 7.76
CA ALA A 189 -6.53 -11.01 9.09
C ALA A 189 -7.78 -11.16 9.97
N ILE A 190 -8.66 -10.15 9.99
CA ILE A 190 -9.93 -10.19 10.74
C ILE A 190 -10.83 -11.30 10.18
N GLY A 191 -10.97 -11.39 8.86
CA GLY A 191 -11.77 -12.41 8.19
C GLY A 191 -11.29 -13.84 8.52
N ILE A 192 -9.97 -14.09 8.47
CA ILE A 192 -9.40 -15.38 8.88
C ILE A 192 -9.73 -15.70 10.33
N SER A 193 -9.57 -14.75 11.26
CA SER A 193 -9.86 -14.94 12.68
C SER A 193 -11.31 -15.37 12.90
N HIS A 194 -12.28 -14.64 12.33
CA HIS A 194 -13.69 -15.00 12.41
C HIS A 194 -14.01 -16.32 11.70
N GLY A 195 -13.36 -16.59 10.56
CA GLY A 195 -13.51 -17.83 9.81
C GLY A 195 -13.07 -19.05 10.63
N VAL A 196 -11.91 -18.98 11.30
CA VAL A 196 -11.38 -20.05 12.15
C VAL A 196 -12.33 -20.36 13.31
N GLN A 197 -12.86 -19.33 13.97
CA GLN A 197 -13.85 -19.52 15.05
C GLN A 197 -15.09 -20.28 14.57
N LYS A 198 -15.62 -19.94 13.38
CA LYS A 198 -16.77 -20.64 12.80
C LYS A 198 -16.46 -22.09 12.45
N ILE A 199 -15.31 -22.36 11.81
CA ILE A 199 -14.91 -23.73 11.47
C ILE A 199 -14.75 -24.58 12.72
N ASN A 200 -14.08 -24.06 13.76
CA ASN A 200 -13.92 -24.76 15.02
C ASN A 200 -15.26 -25.09 15.67
N GLY A 201 -16.20 -24.13 15.71
CA GLY A 201 -17.55 -24.34 16.21
C GLY A 201 -18.32 -25.40 15.41
N ILE A 202 -18.24 -25.38 14.07
CA ILE A 202 -18.91 -26.38 13.22
C ILE A 202 -18.28 -27.77 13.44
N ALA A 203 -16.94 -27.86 13.55
CA ALA A 203 -16.25 -29.11 13.82
C ALA A 203 -16.71 -29.74 15.15
N LEU A 204 -16.81 -28.91 16.21
CA LEU A 204 -17.28 -29.34 17.52
C LEU A 204 -18.74 -29.82 17.46
N HIS A 205 -19.63 -29.06 16.83
CA HIS A 205 -21.04 -29.47 16.71
C HIS A 205 -21.26 -30.65 15.76
N SER A 206 -20.39 -30.85 14.77
CA SER A 206 -20.46 -32.01 13.87
C SER A 206 -20.28 -33.34 14.59
N SER A 207 -19.73 -33.32 15.78
CA SER A 207 -19.55 -34.53 16.59
C SER A 207 -20.88 -35.09 17.12
N ASN A 208 -21.89 -34.22 17.30
CA ASN A 208 -23.18 -34.54 17.92
C ASN A 208 -24.35 -34.15 16.98
N ALA A 209 -24.10 -34.01 15.70
CA ALA A 209 -25.09 -33.65 14.69
C ALA A 209 -25.23 -34.76 13.64
N ASP A 210 -26.43 -34.98 13.18
CA ASP A 210 -26.72 -36.00 12.16
C ASP A 210 -26.17 -35.64 10.77
N ASN A 211 -25.98 -34.35 10.51
CA ASN A 211 -25.43 -33.85 9.23
C ASN A 211 -24.75 -32.49 9.37
N ALA A 212 -23.98 -32.12 8.33
CA ALA A 212 -23.23 -30.87 8.28
C ALA A 212 -24.10 -29.61 8.39
N LEU A 213 -25.31 -29.64 7.84
CA LEU A 213 -26.26 -28.54 7.90
C LEU A 213 -26.70 -28.25 9.35
N THR A 214 -27.00 -29.31 10.12
CA THR A 214 -27.39 -29.17 11.52
C THR A 214 -26.27 -28.60 12.38
N ALA A 215 -25.03 -29.06 12.15
CA ALA A 215 -23.83 -28.53 12.82
C ALA A 215 -23.63 -27.06 12.48
N ALA A 216 -23.70 -26.68 11.20
CA ALA A 216 -23.57 -25.31 10.74
C ALA A 216 -24.65 -24.39 11.35
N ARG A 217 -25.92 -24.84 11.39
CA ARG A 217 -27.03 -24.08 12.00
C ARG A 217 -26.82 -23.85 13.51
N ARG A 218 -26.39 -24.89 14.26
CA ARG A 218 -26.08 -24.75 15.69
C ARG A 218 -24.98 -23.76 15.92
N THR A 219 -23.87 -23.87 15.18
CA THR A 219 -22.75 -22.95 15.26
C THR A 219 -23.16 -21.53 14.90
N PHE A 220 -23.94 -21.35 13.81
CA PHE A 220 -24.45 -20.04 13.42
C PHE A 220 -25.25 -19.39 14.54
N ARG A 221 -26.21 -20.09 15.12
CA ARG A 221 -27.02 -19.55 16.23
C ARG A 221 -26.20 -19.18 17.46
N GLN A 222 -25.16 -19.96 17.77
CA GLN A 222 -24.31 -19.72 18.92
C GLN A 222 -23.30 -18.59 18.71
N LEU A 223 -22.68 -18.53 17.53
CA LEU A 223 -21.56 -17.63 17.25
C LEU A 223 -21.94 -16.40 16.39
N PHE A 224 -23.19 -16.27 15.96
CA PHE A 224 -23.61 -15.12 15.17
C PHE A 224 -23.60 -13.84 16.01
N LEU A 225 -24.27 -13.85 17.16
CA LEU A 225 -24.37 -12.67 18.01
C LEU A 225 -23.02 -12.22 18.59
N PRO A 226 -22.19 -13.10 19.18
CA PRO A 226 -20.85 -12.71 19.63
C PRO A 226 -19.98 -12.22 18.49
N GLY A 227 -20.02 -12.87 17.31
CA GLY A 227 -19.28 -12.45 16.14
C GLY A 227 -19.73 -11.09 15.59
N MET A 228 -21.04 -10.83 15.59
CA MET A 228 -21.60 -9.54 15.19
C MET A 228 -21.14 -8.42 16.14
N ILE A 229 -21.18 -8.66 17.46
CA ILE A 229 -20.73 -7.68 18.45
C ILE A 229 -19.24 -7.37 18.30
N ALA A 230 -18.39 -8.39 18.07
CA ALA A 230 -16.97 -8.19 17.82
C ALA A 230 -16.73 -7.34 16.57
N ILE A 231 -17.38 -7.67 15.44
CA ILE A 231 -17.26 -6.91 14.19
C ILE A 231 -17.78 -5.46 14.35
N LEU A 232 -18.87 -5.26 15.10
CA LEU A 232 -19.36 -3.91 15.39
C LEU A 232 -18.36 -3.11 16.25
N ALA A 233 -17.72 -3.76 17.23
CA ALA A 233 -16.67 -3.12 18.02
C ALA A 233 -15.48 -2.71 17.16
N ASP A 234 -15.03 -3.56 16.24
CA ASP A 234 -13.99 -3.22 15.26
C ASP A 234 -14.43 -2.04 14.38
N ALA A 235 -15.65 -2.08 13.86
CA ALA A 235 -16.19 -0.98 13.02
C ALA A 235 -16.22 0.35 13.79
N VAL A 236 -16.69 0.35 15.05
CA VAL A 236 -16.68 1.53 15.93
C VAL A 236 -15.24 2.02 16.14
N GLY A 237 -14.30 1.10 16.39
CA GLY A 237 -12.88 1.42 16.53
C GLY A 237 -12.34 2.16 15.31
N PHE A 238 -12.64 1.69 14.09
CA PHE A 238 -12.20 2.37 12.86
C PHE A 238 -12.95 3.69 12.63
N ILE A 239 -14.24 3.78 12.91
CA ILE A 239 -15.01 5.01 12.78
C ILE A 239 -14.45 6.11 13.69
N THR A 240 -13.93 5.79 14.88
CA THR A 240 -13.32 6.79 15.77
C THR A 240 -12.11 7.47 15.15
N LEU A 241 -11.40 6.83 14.23
CA LEU A 241 -10.29 7.44 13.49
C LEU A 241 -10.73 8.60 12.58
N LEU A 242 -12.02 8.69 12.22
CA LEU A 242 -12.57 9.81 11.44
C LEU A 242 -12.48 11.15 12.17
N ILE A 243 -12.32 11.13 13.50
CA ILE A 243 -12.15 12.35 14.31
C ILE A 243 -10.82 13.04 14.01
N MET A 244 -9.82 12.26 13.54
CA MET A 244 -8.51 12.80 13.20
C MET A 244 -8.60 13.66 11.92
N ASP A 245 -8.05 14.86 11.97
CA ASP A 245 -8.04 15.78 10.81
C ASP A 245 -6.83 15.53 9.89
N ILE A 246 -6.70 14.28 9.45
CA ILE A 246 -5.66 13.82 8.51
C ILE A 246 -6.38 13.00 7.43
N GLY A 247 -6.41 13.53 6.19
CA GLY A 247 -7.16 12.95 5.08
C GLY A 247 -6.90 11.47 4.86
N VAL A 248 -5.62 11.06 4.86
CA VAL A 248 -5.21 9.66 4.66
C VAL A 248 -5.73 8.72 5.76
N ILE A 249 -5.76 9.18 7.02
CA ILE A 249 -6.30 8.38 8.14
C ILE A 249 -7.82 8.24 8.02
N ARG A 250 -8.52 9.28 7.55
CA ARG A 250 -9.97 9.21 7.27
C ARG A 250 -10.28 8.19 6.17
N GLU A 251 -9.51 8.19 5.08
CA GLU A 251 -9.67 7.22 4.00
C GLU A 251 -9.43 5.78 4.49
N LEU A 252 -8.38 5.55 5.27
CA LEU A 252 -8.11 4.27 5.92
C LEU A 252 -9.26 3.85 6.83
N ALA A 253 -9.79 4.76 7.65
CA ALA A 253 -10.90 4.49 8.56
C ALA A 253 -12.16 4.07 7.82
N ILE A 254 -12.51 4.78 6.73
CA ILE A 254 -13.67 4.44 5.88
C ILE A 254 -13.46 3.08 5.24
N GLY A 255 -12.29 2.84 4.64
CA GLY A 255 -11.96 1.58 4.00
C GLY A 255 -12.02 0.38 4.94
N ALA A 256 -11.44 0.53 6.14
CA ALA A 256 -11.47 -0.50 7.17
C ALA A 256 -12.91 -0.76 7.67
N SER A 257 -13.71 0.29 7.91
CA SER A 257 -15.10 0.15 8.35
C SER A 257 -15.96 -0.56 7.30
N ILE A 258 -15.81 -0.21 6.02
CA ILE A 258 -16.48 -0.90 4.90
C ILE A 258 -16.07 -2.38 4.87
N GLY A 259 -14.77 -2.66 4.95
CA GLY A 259 -14.24 -4.01 4.90
C GLY A 259 -14.73 -4.89 6.06
N VAL A 260 -14.74 -4.36 7.27
CA VAL A 260 -15.29 -5.04 8.46
C VAL A 260 -16.79 -5.31 8.28
N GLY A 261 -17.55 -4.35 7.73
CA GLY A 261 -18.95 -4.56 7.38
C GLY A 261 -19.17 -5.69 6.38
N VAL A 262 -18.30 -5.82 5.38
CA VAL A 262 -18.34 -6.91 4.39
C VAL A 262 -18.07 -8.28 5.03
N ILE A 263 -17.22 -8.37 6.06
CA ILE A 263 -16.95 -9.63 6.79
C ILE A 263 -18.22 -10.23 7.39
N VAL A 264 -19.21 -9.41 7.78
CA VAL A 264 -20.52 -9.91 8.23
C VAL A 264 -21.15 -10.83 7.20
N PHE A 265 -21.16 -10.39 5.95
CA PHE A 265 -21.79 -11.17 4.87
C PHE A 265 -20.95 -12.38 4.48
N THR A 266 -19.63 -12.22 4.39
CA THR A 266 -18.73 -13.27 3.90
C THR A 266 -18.41 -14.32 4.96
N ASN A 267 -18.01 -13.93 6.14
CA ASN A 267 -17.53 -14.88 7.16
C ASN A 267 -18.61 -15.27 8.21
N LEU A 268 -19.57 -14.38 8.51
CA LEU A 268 -20.64 -14.75 9.42
C LEU A 268 -21.79 -15.51 8.73
N ILE A 269 -22.08 -15.19 7.46
CA ILE A 269 -23.21 -15.77 6.73
C ILE A 269 -22.75 -16.76 5.67
N LEU A 270 -21.95 -16.32 4.69
CA LEU A 270 -21.57 -17.15 3.55
C LEU A 270 -20.72 -18.37 3.96
N LEU A 271 -19.79 -18.21 4.89
CA LEU A 271 -18.92 -19.31 5.32
C LEU A 271 -19.68 -20.49 5.96
N PRO A 272 -20.57 -20.30 6.96
CA PRO A 272 -21.40 -21.40 7.47
C PRO A 272 -22.29 -22.06 6.41
N VAL A 273 -22.82 -21.28 5.48
CA VAL A 273 -23.59 -21.81 4.34
C VAL A 273 -22.68 -22.67 3.46
N ALA A 274 -21.52 -22.18 3.05
CA ALA A 274 -20.56 -22.95 2.25
C ALA A 274 -20.20 -24.29 2.91
N ILE A 275 -19.88 -24.27 4.21
CA ILE A 275 -19.52 -25.48 4.96
C ILE A 275 -20.72 -26.44 5.13
N SER A 276 -21.95 -25.95 5.18
CA SER A 276 -23.12 -26.81 5.24
C SER A 276 -23.25 -27.73 4.01
N TYR A 277 -22.73 -27.29 2.86
CA TYR A 277 -22.67 -28.09 1.63
C TYR A 277 -21.37 -28.91 1.51
N LEU A 278 -20.21 -28.32 1.86
CA LEU A 278 -18.92 -28.97 1.70
C LEU A 278 -18.64 -30.04 2.77
N GLY A 279 -19.23 -29.89 3.94
CA GLY A 279 -18.96 -30.73 5.12
C GLY A 279 -17.54 -30.56 5.69
N ILE A 280 -17.29 -31.15 6.84
CA ILE A 280 -15.99 -31.18 7.53
C ILE A 280 -15.43 -32.60 7.50
N SER A 281 -14.09 -32.76 7.42
CA SER A 281 -13.45 -34.06 7.43
C SER A 281 -13.58 -34.77 8.79
N LYS A 282 -13.68 -36.11 8.78
CA LYS A 282 -13.72 -36.94 9.99
C LYS A 282 -12.54 -36.66 10.92
N LYS A 283 -11.34 -36.49 10.35
CA LYS A 283 -10.11 -36.17 11.10
C LYS A 283 -10.22 -34.83 11.86
N ALA A 284 -10.82 -33.81 11.25
CA ALA A 284 -11.01 -32.51 11.90
C ALA A 284 -12.02 -32.61 13.05
N ILE A 285 -13.08 -33.41 12.89
CA ILE A 285 -14.09 -33.65 13.95
C ILE A 285 -13.45 -34.39 15.15
N GLU A 286 -12.67 -35.45 14.90
CA GLU A 286 -11.99 -36.20 15.94
C GLU A 286 -10.99 -35.34 16.71
N ARG A 287 -10.24 -34.49 16.00
CA ARG A 287 -9.30 -33.56 16.63
C ARG A 287 -10.03 -32.54 17.50
N SER A 288 -11.09 -31.92 17.00
CA SER A 288 -11.89 -30.97 17.76
C SER A 288 -12.48 -31.59 19.04
N LYS A 289 -12.87 -32.90 18.98
CA LYS A 289 -13.28 -33.64 20.16
C LYS A 289 -12.15 -33.83 21.20
N LYS A 290 -10.94 -34.20 20.71
CA LYS A 290 -9.78 -34.39 21.59
C LYS A 290 -9.38 -33.09 22.26
N ASP A 291 -9.36 -31.99 21.53
CA ASP A 291 -9.00 -30.66 22.04
C ASP A 291 -10.06 -30.18 23.08
N ALA A 292 -11.33 -30.44 22.83
CA ALA A 292 -12.42 -30.12 23.79
C ALA A 292 -12.40 -31.00 25.05
N ALA A 293 -11.94 -32.26 24.97
CA ALA A 293 -11.84 -33.19 26.07
C ALA A 293 -10.57 -33.03 26.92
N ALA A 294 -9.55 -32.30 26.40
CA ALA A 294 -8.26 -32.11 27.07
C ALA A 294 -8.06 -30.65 27.55
N PRO A 295 -8.76 -30.20 28.61
CA PRO A 295 -8.66 -28.84 29.13
C PRO A 295 -7.27 -28.50 29.73
N ASN A 296 -6.35 -29.46 29.82
CA ASN A 296 -5.05 -29.32 30.46
C ASN A 296 -3.84 -29.38 29.48
N HIS A 297 -4.02 -29.01 28.22
CA HIS A 297 -2.85 -28.89 27.32
C HIS A 297 -1.92 -27.80 27.90
N PRO A 298 -0.59 -28.05 28.04
CA PRO A 298 0.35 -27.10 28.67
C PRO A 298 0.36 -25.73 28.00
N PHE A 299 -0.06 -25.62 26.72
CA PHE A 299 -0.19 -24.36 26.01
C PHE A 299 -1.27 -23.42 26.59
N TRP A 300 -2.37 -23.96 27.12
CA TRP A 300 -3.45 -23.17 27.72
C TRP A 300 -3.18 -22.75 29.18
N ARG A 301 -2.09 -23.23 29.79
CA ARG A 301 -1.63 -22.78 31.11
C ARG A 301 -0.75 -21.53 31.04
N LEU A 302 -0.34 -21.12 29.83
CA LEU A 302 0.53 -19.96 29.60
C LEU A 302 -0.25 -18.73 29.13
N LEU A 303 -1.54 -18.85 28.83
CA LEU A 303 -2.50 -17.79 28.54
C LEU A 303 -3.51 -17.61 29.66
#